data_d96219851501a64c0951e22e5bdaf58f
#
_entry.id   d96219851501a64c0951e22e5bdaf58f
#
_cell.length_a   1.000
_cell.length_b   1.000
_cell.length_c   1.000
_cell.angle_alpha   90.00
_cell.angle_beta   90.00
_cell.angle_gamma   90.00
#
_symmetry.space_group_name_H-M   'P 1'
#
loop_
_entity.id
_entity.type
_entity.pdbx_description
1 polymer ?
#
loop_
_entity_poly.entity_id
_entity_poly.type
_entity_poly.pdbx_seq_one_letter_code
_entity_poly.pdbx_strand_id
1 'polypeptide(L)'
;MLTEIAELDDVLTAHAPALAGDFAGYRNHAYRVMNLCLALSPSGDRRKIALAAAFHDLGIWTASTFDYIPPSVELANAHLEASGQSPWAPEIETTIKEHHKLMRYKAHPDWLVEPFRRADLIDVSRGAITFGVAGGLIRDLFVQWPSAGFHKRLVQLSLKRLATHPLSPLPMVRL
;
A
#
# COMPACT_ATOMS: atom_id res chain seq x y z
N MET A 1 11.86 -9.30 10.28
CA MET A 1 11.67 -7.95 9.71
C MET A 1 12.65 -7.78 8.55
N LEU A 2 12.17 -7.45 7.36
CA LEU A 2 12.99 -7.18 6.18
C LEU A 2 13.35 -5.71 6.16
N THR A 3 14.64 -5.39 6.01
CA THR A 3 15.16 -4.02 6.02
C THR A 3 15.63 -3.54 4.64
N GLU A 4 15.81 -4.48 3.71
CA GLU A 4 16.21 -4.24 2.33
C GLU A 4 15.32 -5.09 1.42
N ILE A 5 14.65 -4.45 0.46
CA ILE A 5 13.71 -5.09 -0.47
C ILE A 5 13.93 -4.45 -1.83
N ALA A 6 14.79 -5.09 -2.64
CA ALA A 6 15.23 -4.54 -3.91
C ALA A 6 14.07 -4.19 -4.84
N GLU A 7 13.11 -5.09 -5.03
CA GLU A 7 11.96 -4.86 -5.92
C GLU A 7 11.12 -3.64 -5.50
N LEU A 8 11.00 -3.39 -4.19
CA LEU A 8 10.29 -2.22 -3.66
C LEU A 8 11.10 -0.95 -3.87
N ASP A 9 12.39 -0.98 -3.52
CA ASP A 9 13.28 0.17 -3.63
C ASP A 9 13.50 0.59 -5.09
N ASP A 10 13.62 -0.35 -6.02
CA ASP A 10 13.77 -0.07 -7.46
C ASP A 10 12.56 0.69 -8.01
N VAL A 11 11.34 0.20 -7.71
CA VAL A 11 10.10 0.88 -8.12
C VAL A 11 10.03 2.28 -7.52
N LEU A 12 10.24 2.43 -6.21
CA LEU A 12 10.13 3.74 -5.55
C LEU A 12 11.19 4.72 -6.03
N THR A 13 12.41 4.25 -6.29
CA THR A 13 13.50 5.08 -6.81
C THR A 13 13.17 5.59 -8.23
N ALA A 14 12.61 4.73 -9.08
CA ALA A 14 12.17 5.13 -10.41
C ALA A 14 11.08 6.22 -10.37
N HIS A 15 10.29 6.27 -9.31
CA HIS A 15 9.21 7.25 -9.13
C HIS A 15 9.56 8.37 -8.12
N ALA A 16 10.82 8.44 -7.66
CA ALA A 16 11.25 9.46 -6.71
C ALA A 16 10.94 10.91 -7.13
N PRO A 17 11.06 11.30 -8.42
CA PRO A 17 10.68 12.65 -8.85
C PRO A 17 9.21 12.99 -8.60
N ALA A 18 8.29 12.04 -8.78
CA ALA A 18 6.86 12.24 -8.50
C ALA A 18 6.57 12.32 -7.00
N LEU A 19 7.23 11.49 -6.21
CA LEU A 19 7.10 11.46 -4.75
C LEU A 19 7.69 12.70 -4.07
N ALA A 20 8.75 13.27 -4.63
CA ALA A 20 9.40 14.48 -4.14
C ALA A 20 9.65 14.47 -2.61
N GLY A 21 9.12 15.45 -1.88
CA GLY A 21 9.27 15.55 -0.43
C GLY A 21 8.54 14.47 0.39
N ASP A 22 7.61 13.74 -0.22
CA ASP A 22 6.85 12.65 0.43
C ASP A 22 7.55 11.27 0.27
N PHE A 23 8.69 11.19 -0.46
CA PHE A 23 9.40 9.94 -0.76
C PHE A 23 9.68 9.09 0.50
N ALA A 24 10.29 9.70 1.51
CA ALA A 24 10.63 8.98 2.76
C ALA A 24 9.38 8.48 3.48
N GLY A 25 8.31 9.26 3.49
CA GLY A 25 7.04 8.90 4.11
C GLY A 25 6.38 7.71 3.42
N TYR A 26 6.29 7.75 2.10
CA TYR A 26 5.69 6.66 1.31
C TYR A 26 6.55 5.39 1.34
N ARG A 27 7.88 5.52 1.17
CA ARG A 27 8.79 4.37 1.29
C ARG A 27 8.64 3.67 2.63
N ASN A 28 8.65 4.42 3.72
CA ASN A 28 8.50 3.86 5.06
C ASN A 28 7.15 3.16 5.26
N HIS A 29 6.06 3.73 4.75
CA HIS A 29 4.74 3.10 4.72
C HIS A 29 4.79 1.76 3.96
N ALA A 30 5.30 1.74 2.73
CA ALA A 30 5.40 0.54 1.92
C ALA A 30 6.22 -0.58 2.62
N TYR A 31 7.32 -0.22 3.28
CA TYR A 31 8.12 -1.17 4.08
C TYR A 31 7.35 -1.75 5.26
N ARG A 32 6.58 -0.93 5.99
CA ARG A 32 5.75 -1.40 7.10
C ARG A 32 4.64 -2.32 6.60
N VAL A 33 3.92 -1.94 5.54
CA VAL A 33 2.87 -2.77 4.91
C VAL A 33 3.44 -4.11 4.44
N MET A 34 4.59 -4.11 3.76
CA MET A 34 5.29 -5.33 3.34
C MET A 34 5.56 -6.27 4.51
N ASN A 35 6.17 -5.78 5.58
CA ASN A 35 6.52 -6.59 6.75
C ASN A 35 5.27 -7.07 7.52
N LEU A 36 4.24 -6.23 7.62
CA LEU A 36 2.95 -6.60 8.24
C LEU A 36 2.22 -7.66 7.41
N CYS A 37 2.25 -7.54 6.08
CA CYS A 37 1.66 -8.54 5.19
C CYS A 37 2.35 -9.89 5.35
N LEU A 38 3.68 -9.93 5.44
CA LEU A 38 4.45 -11.16 5.72
C LEU A 38 4.15 -11.74 7.11
N ALA A 39 3.90 -10.91 8.11
CA ALA A 39 3.51 -11.39 9.44
C ALA A 39 2.12 -12.05 9.41
N LEU A 40 1.21 -11.58 8.56
CA LEU A 40 -0.14 -12.13 8.36
C LEU A 40 -0.18 -13.32 7.39
N SER A 41 0.78 -13.41 6.46
CA SER A 41 0.92 -14.45 5.45
C SER A 41 2.39 -14.86 5.28
N PRO A 42 2.95 -15.68 6.20
CA PRO A 42 4.39 -16.01 6.18
C PRO A 42 4.85 -16.77 4.92
N SER A 43 3.95 -17.49 4.25
CA SER A 43 4.18 -18.18 2.98
C SER A 43 3.89 -17.33 1.74
N GLY A 44 3.49 -16.06 1.92
CA GLY A 44 3.19 -15.15 0.83
C GLY A 44 4.41 -14.89 -0.07
N ASP A 45 4.18 -14.78 -1.37
CA ASP A 45 5.23 -14.44 -2.32
C ASP A 45 5.76 -13.03 -2.06
N ARG A 46 7.01 -12.95 -1.60
CA ARG A 46 7.66 -11.69 -1.19
C ARG A 46 7.74 -10.67 -2.33
N ARG A 47 7.98 -11.13 -3.56
CA ARG A 47 8.08 -10.23 -4.72
C ARG A 47 6.73 -9.62 -5.06
N LYS A 48 5.66 -10.43 -5.04
CA LYS A 48 4.31 -9.93 -5.24
C LYS A 48 3.90 -8.92 -4.15
N ILE A 49 4.22 -9.21 -2.87
CA ILE A 49 3.93 -8.29 -1.77
C ILE A 49 4.71 -6.99 -1.94
N ALA A 50 5.99 -7.07 -2.32
CA ALA A 50 6.83 -5.89 -2.55
C ALA A 50 6.28 -4.99 -3.67
N LEU A 51 5.90 -5.59 -4.81
CA LEU A 51 5.30 -4.85 -5.91
C LEU A 51 3.94 -4.24 -5.54
N ALA A 52 3.07 -5.00 -4.88
CA ALA A 52 1.80 -4.46 -4.37
C ALA A 52 2.06 -3.27 -3.42
N ALA A 53 3.01 -3.40 -2.48
CA ALA A 53 3.35 -2.34 -1.53
C ALA A 53 3.95 -1.10 -2.21
N ALA A 54 4.74 -1.29 -3.28
CA ALA A 54 5.32 -0.17 -4.01
C ALA A 54 4.28 0.61 -4.84
N PHE A 55 3.26 -0.06 -5.38
CA PHE A 55 2.32 0.56 -6.32
C PHE A 55 0.98 0.98 -5.72
N HIS A 56 0.50 0.39 -4.59
CA HIS A 56 -0.90 0.53 -4.17
C HIS A 56 -1.39 1.97 -4.03
N ASP A 57 -0.58 2.87 -3.51
CA ASP A 57 -0.91 4.29 -3.31
C ASP A 57 -0.16 5.25 -4.26
N LEU A 58 0.72 4.72 -5.13
CA LEU A 58 1.63 5.54 -5.93
C LEU A 58 0.90 6.52 -6.86
N GLY A 59 -0.29 6.18 -7.31
CA GLY A 59 -1.16 7.03 -8.11
C GLY A 59 -1.50 8.39 -7.46
N ILE A 60 -1.44 8.48 -6.12
CA ILE A 60 -1.63 9.76 -5.39
C ILE A 60 -0.68 10.84 -5.94
N TRP A 61 0.57 10.48 -6.17
CA TRP A 61 1.62 11.40 -6.59
C TRP A 61 1.80 11.46 -8.09
N THR A 62 1.75 10.33 -8.78
CA THR A 62 1.98 10.27 -10.23
C THR A 62 0.84 10.88 -11.03
N ALA A 63 -0.40 10.75 -10.59
CA ALA A 63 -1.58 11.34 -11.21
C ALA A 63 -2.12 12.58 -10.46
N SER A 64 -1.48 12.96 -9.34
CA SER A 64 -1.89 14.13 -8.52
C SER A 64 -3.38 14.10 -8.13
N THR A 65 -3.93 12.91 -7.88
CA THR A 65 -5.36 12.71 -7.56
C THR A 65 -5.55 11.88 -6.29
N PHE A 66 -6.66 12.10 -5.59
CA PHE A 66 -7.07 11.26 -4.48
C PHE A 66 -7.98 10.10 -4.92
N ASP A 67 -8.37 10.07 -6.19
CA ASP A 67 -8.95 8.90 -6.88
C ASP A 67 -7.82 8.15 -7.60
N TYR A 68 -6.93 7.56 -6.82
CA TYR A 68 -5.61 7.09 -7.23
C TYR A 68 -5.56 5.58 -7.53
N ILE A 69 -6.60 4.82 -7.21
CA ILE A 69 -6.62 3.38 -7.44
C ILE A 69 -6.41 3.03 -8.91
N PRO A 70 -7.17 3.63 -9.87
CA PRO A 70 -6.95 3.33 -11.29
C PRO A 70 -5.52 3.62 -11.77
N PRO A 71 -4.94 4.81 -11.56
CA PRO A 71 -3.57 5.08 -11.99
C PRO A 71 -2.52 4.20 -11.28
N SER A 72 -2.74 3.81 -10.01
CA SER A 72 -1.88 2.84 -9.32
C SER A 72 -1.89 1.47 -10.00
N VAL A 73 -3.06 0.99 -10.41
CA VAL A 73 -3.23 -0.26 -11.15
C VAL A 73 -2.56 -0.20 -12.53
N GLU A 74 -2.74 0.91 -13.25
CA GLU A 74 -2.11 1.11 -14.57
C GLU A 74 -0.57 1.06 -14.47
N LEU A 75 0.02 1.72 -13.47
CA LEU A 75 1.46 1.66 -13.23
C LEU A 75 1.96 0.26 -12.89
N ALA A 76 1.23 -0.45 -12.02
CA ALA A 76 1.59 -1.82 -11.65
C ALA A 76 1.52 -2.75 -12.87
N ASN A 77 0.47 -2.66 -13.67
CA ASN A 77 0.31 -3.50 -14.87
C ASN A 77 1.39 -3.22 -15.92
N ALA A 78 1.72 -1.96 -16.17
CA ALA A 78 2.81 -1.58 -17.07
C ALA A 78 4.16 -2.13 -16.60
N HIS A 79 4.44 -2.07 -15.29
CA HIS A 79 5.65 -2.66 -14.72
C HIS A 79 5.70 -4.19 -14.86
N LEU A 80 4.58 -4.86 -14.57
CA LEU A 80 4.48 -6.33 -14.69
C LEU A 80 4.65 -6.80 -16.13
N GLU A 81 4.12 -6.07 -17.11
CA GLU A 81 4.30 -6.34 -18.53
C GLU A 81 5.76 -6.18 -18.94
N ALA A 82 6.38 -5.05 -18.59
CA ALA A 82 7.77 -4.74 -18.93
C ALA A 82 8.77 -5.71 -18.30
N SER A 83 8.45 -6.26 -17.10
CA SER A 83 9.29 -7.22 -16.38
C SER A 83 8.99 -8.69 -16.68
N GLY A 84 8.06 -8.99 -17.59
CA GLY A 84 7.66 -10.36 -17.93
C GLY A 84 6.88 -11.07 -16.83
N GLN A 85 6.24 -10.31 -15.92
CA GLN A 85 5.48 -10.80 -14.76
C GLN A 85 3.96 -10.66 -14.97
N SER A 86 3.49 -10.49 -16.19
CA SER A 86 2.05 -10.35 -16.53
C SER A 86 1.12 -11.41 -15.90
N PRO A 87 1.55 -12.67 -15.67
CA PRO A 87 0.70 -13.63 -14.95
C PRO A 87 0.33 -13.24 -13.52
N TRP A 88 1.03 -12.28 -12.90
CA TRP A 88 0.73 -11.78 -11.55
C TRP A 88 -0.31 -10.65 -11.55
N ALA A 89 -0.59 -10.08 -12.72
CA ALA A 89 -1.47 -8.92 -12.84
C ALA A 89 -2.85 -9.10 -12.18
N PRO A 90 -3.57 -10.21 -12.35
CA PRO A 90 -4.89 -10.38 -11.73
C PRO A 90 -4.87 -10.27 -10.21
N GLU A 91 -3.86 -10.83 -9.56
CA GLU A 91 -3.72 -10.80 -8.10
C GLU A 91 -3.26 -9.43 -7.60
N ILE A 92 -2.23 -8.83 -8.23
CA ILE A 92 -1.69 -7.51 -7.87
C ILE A 92 -2.74 -6.42 -8.07
N GLU A 93 -3.42 -6.42 -9.21
CA GLU A 93 -4.50 -5.48 -9.51
C GLU A 93 -5.63 -5.58 -8.48
N THR A 94 -6.05 -6.81 -8.14
CA THR A 94 -7.10 -7.02 -7.14
C THR A 94 -6.62 -6.55 -5.76
N THR A 95 -5.36 -6.82 -5.42
CA THR A 95 -4.77 -6.34 -4.15
C THR A 95 -4.81 -4.82 -4.07
N ILE A 96 -4.41 -4.12 -5.13
CA ILE A 96 -4.46 -2.66 -5.20
C ILE A 96 -5.91 -2.13 -5.15
N LYS A 97 -6.84 -2.79 -5.85
CA LYS A 97 -8.25 -2.37 -5.88
C LYS A 97 -8.98 -2.53 -4.55
N GLU A 98 -8.62 -3.55 -3.77
CA GLU A 98 -9.38 -3.97 -2.59
C GLU A 98 -8.68 -3.63 -1.25
N HIS A 99 -7.47 -3.00 -1.25
CA HIS A 99 -6.73 -2.78 -0.01
C HIS A 99 -7.46 -1.86 0.99
N HIS A 100 -8.36 -0.98 0.53
CA HIS A 100 -9.22 -0.16 1.39
C HIS A 100 -10.64 -0.72 1.59
N LYS A 101 -10.88 -1.98 1.19
CA LYS A 101 -12.17 -2.61 1.46
C LYS A 101 -12.41 -2.74 2.97
N LEU A 102 -13.59 -2.30 3.44
CA LEU A 102 -13.93 -2.36 4.87
C LEU A 102 -14.22 -3.78 5.31
N MET A 103 -14.92 -4.56 4.48
CA MET A 103 -15.27 -5.94 4.76
C MET A 103 -14.15 -6.89 4.32
N ARG A 104 -14.10 -8.07 4.98
CA ARG A 104 -13.14 -9.11 4.64
C ARG A 104 -13.27 -9.52 3.17
N TYR A 105 -12.15 -9.57 2.45
CA TYR A 105 -12.08 -10.14 1.10
C TYR A 105 -12.12 -11.67 1.15
N LYS A 106 -12.96 -12.32 0.31
CA LYS A 106 -13.19 -13.78 0.34
C LYS A 106 -13.13 -14.46 -1.02
N ALA A 107 -13.11 -13.70 -2.14
CA ALA A 107 -13.27 -14.28 -3.47
C ALA A 107 -12.10 -15.22 -3.86
N HIS A 108 -10.87 -14.86 -3.50
CA HIS A 108 -9.67 -15.66 -3.74
C HIS A 108 -8.90 -15.79 -2.42
N PRO A 109 -9.21 -16.77 -1.57
CA PRO A 109 -8.65 -16.89 -0.21
C PRO A 109 -7.13 -17.13 -0.19
N ASP A 110 -6.58 -17.70 -1.28
CA ASP A 110 -5.14 -18.00 -1.42
C ASP A 110 -4.33 -16.81 -1.96
N TRP A 111 -5.00 -15.72 -2.38
CA TRP A 111 -4.34 -14.51 -2.86
C TRP A 111 -3.91 -13.60 -1.71
N LEU A 112 -2.98 -12.71 -2.00
CA LEU A 112 -2.45 -11.74 -1.04
C LEU A 112 -3.44 -10.62 -0.64
N VAL A 113 -4.59 -10.55 -1.27
CA VAL A 113 -5.56 -9.45 -1.12
C VAL A 113 -5.96 -9.23 0.34
N GLU A 114 -6.41 -10.28 1.05
CA GLU A 114 -6.84 -10.12 2.44
C GLU A 114 -5.69 -9.86 3.43
N PRO A 115 -4.54 -10.56 3.37
CA PRO A 115 -3.38 -10.22 4.18
C PRO A 115 -2.89 -8.80 3.95
N PHE A 116 -2.84 -8.35 2.69
CA PHE A 116 -2.39 -7.01 2.32
C PHE A 116 -3.35 -5.92 2.84
N ARG A 117 -4.66 -6.09 2.63
CA ARG A 117 -5.70 -5.21 3.14
C ARG A 117 -5.60 -5.01 4.66
N ARG A 118 -5.36 -6.10 5.40
CA ARG A 118 -5.14 -6.03 6.86
C ARG A 118 -3.85 -5.33 7.22
N ALA A 119 -2.76 -5.59 6.49
CA ALA A 119 -1.48 -4.97 6.72
C ALA A 119 -1.56 -3.45 6.55
N ASP A 120 -2.19 -2.99 5.46
CA ASP A 120 -2.42 -1.57 5.22
C ASP A 120 -3.26 -0.94 6.34
N LEU A 121 -4.37 -1.56 6.73
CA LEU A 121 -5.23 -1.06 7.81
C LEU A 121 -4.52 -1.02 9.18
N ILE A 122 -3.61 -1.96 9.47
CA ILE A 122 -2.74 -1.88 10.67
C ILE A 122 -1.87 -0.63 10.60
N ASP A 123 -1.24 -0.38 9.46
CA ASP A 123 -0.36 0.76 9.28
C ASP A 123 -1.10 2.10 9.36
N VAL A 124 -2.16 2.27 8.59
CA VAL A 124 -2.97 3.50 8.55
C VAL A 124 -3.58 3.80 9.92
N SER A 125 -4.05 2.78 10.66
CA SER A 125 -4.54 2.93 12.03
C SER A 125 -3.44 3.09 13.08
N ARG A 126 -2.15 3.05 12.68
CA ARG A 126 -0.97 3.09 13.56
C ARG A 126 -1.01 2.00 14.64
N GLY A 127 -1.52 0.82 14.29
CA GLY A 127 -1.64 -0.31 15.18
C GLY A 127 -2.83 -0.26 16.15
N ALA A 128 -3.78 0.66 15.97
CA ALA A 128 -5.04 0.64 16.73
C ALA A 128 -5.86 -0.62 16.42
N ILE A 129 -5.74 -1.13 15.19
CA ILE A 129 -6.27 -2.42 14.74
C ILE A 129 -5.08 -3.32 14.45
N THR A 130 -5.04 -4.55 14.98
CA THR A 130 -3.83 -5.41 14.92
C THR A 130 -4.03 -6.70 14.13
N PHE A 131 -5.26 -7.17 13.95
CA PHE A 131 -5.56 -8.48 13.36
C PHE A 131 -4.74 -9.66 13.93
N GLY A 132 -4.34 -9.57 15.20
CA GLY A 132 -3.54 -10.58 15.88
C GLY A 132 -2.02 -10.45 15.69
N VAL A 133 -1.55 -9.46 14.94
CA VAL A 133 -0.12 -9.12 14.85
C VAL A 133 0.36 -8.60 16.22
N ALA A 134 1.50 -9.10 16.69
CA ALA A 134 2.06 -8.71 17.98
C ALA A 134 2.37 -7.19 18.03
N GLY A 135 1.88 -6.51 19.08
CA GLY A 135 2.09 -5.08 19.26
C GLY A 135 3.56 -4.68 19.35
N GLY A 136 4.44 -5.60 19.81
CA GLY A 136 5.89 -5.42 19.77
C GLY A 136 6.40 -5.23 18.35
N LEU A 137 6.04 -6.13 17.43
CA LEU A 137 6.44 -6.03 16.02
C LEU A 137 5.95 -4.72 15.40
N ILE A 138 4.69 -4.34 15.65
CA ILE A 138 4.15 -3.09 15.11
C ILE A 138 4.97 -1.88 15.60
N ARG A 139 5.29 -1.80 16.89
CA ARG A 139 6.14 -0.73 17.44
C ARG A 139 7.53 -0.72 16.80
N ASP A 140 8.16 -1.89 16.67
CA ASP A 140 9.51 -2.01 16.09
C ASP A 140 9.51 -1.55 14.62
N LEU A 141 8.45 -1.84 13.86
CA LEU A 141 8.26 -1.36 12.50
C LEU A 141 8.18 0.17 12.44
N PHE A 142 7.43 0.81 13.34
CA PHE A 142 7.35 2.29 13.38
C PHE A 142 8.62 2.96 13.91
N VAL A 143 9.44 2.25 14.69
CA VAL A 143 10.77 2.72 15.09
C VAL A 143 11.74 2.65 13.90
N GLN A 144 11.77 1.52 13.20
CA GLN A 144 12.65 1.31 12.04
C GLN A 144 12.27 2.20 10.86
N TRP A 145 10.98 2.32 10.57
CA TRP A 145 10.43 3.16 9.50
C TRP A 145 9.41 4.13 10.09
N PRO A 146 9.87 5.31 10.58
CA PRO A 146 8.97 6.31 11.14
C PRO A 146 8.00 6.84 10.08
N SER A 147 6.90 7.44 10.54
CA SER A 147 5.84 7.96 9.65
C SER A 147 6.34 8.96 8.60
N ALA A 148 7.40 9.74 8.91
CA ALA A 148 8.02 10.73 8.03
C ALA A 148 7.01 11.61 7.25
N GLY A 149 5.90 11.97 7.90
CA GLY A 149 4.86 12.82 7.31
C GLY A 149 3.73 12.07 6.59
N PHE A 150 3.84 10.79 6.30
CA PHE A 150 2.86 10.03 5.51
C PHE A 150 1.42 10.16 6.04
N HIS A 151 1.17 9.83 7.31
CA HIS A 151 -0.17 9.93 7.90
C HIS A 151 -0.72 11.36 7.91
N LYS A 152 0.15 12.37 8.13
CA LYS A 152 -0.24 13.78 8.02
C LYS A 152 -0.66 14.11 6.59
N ARG A 153 0.06 13.60 5.59
CA ARG A 153 -0.26 13.79 4.17
C ARG A 153 -1.62 13.18 3.83
N LEU A 154 -1.92 11.96 4.27
CA LEU A 154 -3.23 11.34 4.05
C LEU A 154 -4.37 12.18 4.65
N VAL A 155 -4.21 12.69 5.87
CA VAL A 155 -5.21 13.57 6.50
C VAL A 155 -5.43 14.85 5.68
N GLN A 156 -4.35 15.49 5.21
CA GLN A 156 -4.43 16.69 4.37
C GLN A 156 -5.18 16.43 3.07
N LEU A 157 -4.90 15.31 2.39
CA LEU A 157 -5.56 14.93 1.15
C LEU A 157 -7.03 14.60 1.37
N SER A 158 -7.37 13.90 2.47
CA SER A 158 -8.75 13.59 2.85
C SER A 158 -9.56 14.86 3.12
N LEU A 159 -8.99 15.82 3.88
CA LEU A 159 -9.64 17.11 4.16
C LEU A 159 -9.83 17.94 2.90
N LYS A 160 -8.81 17.98 2.02
CA LYS A 160 -8.92 18.67 0.72
C LYS A 160 -10.02 18.03 -0.14
N ARG A 161 -10.08 16.70 -0.20
CA ARG A 161 -11.11 15.98 -0.95
C ARG A 161 -12.51 16.22 -0.37
N LEU A 162 -12.66 16.17 0.95
CA LEU A 162 -13.92 16.47 1.62
C LEU A 162 -14.45 17.89 1.27
N ALA A 163 -13.56 18.89 1.23
CA ALA A 163 -13.92 20.25 0.88
C ALA A 163 -14.38 20.40 -0.59
N THR A 164 -13.79 19.63 -1.51
CA THR A 164 -14.06 19.72 -2.95
C THR A 164 -15.12 18.72 -3.43
N HIS A 165 -15.27 17.59 -2.77
CA HIS A 165 -16.17 16.47 -3.13
C HIS A 165 -16.85 15.90 -1.88
N PRO A 166 -17.76 16.66 -1.21
CA PRO A 166 -18.33 16.26 0.08
C PRO A 166 -19.15 14.96 0.03
N LEU A 167 -19.70 14.60 -1.13
CA LEU A 167 -20.47 13.37 -1.33
C LEU A 167 -19.60 12.13 -1.64
N SER A 168 -18.28 12.32 -1.89
CA SER A 168 -17.31 11.24 -2.15
C SER A 168 -15.94 11.61 -1.56
N PRO A 169 -15.86 11.72 -0.22
CA PRO A 169 -14.61 12.18 0.45
C PRO A 169 -13.49 11.15 0.41
N LEU A 170 -13.83 9.85 0.33
CA LEU A 170 -12.89 8.73 0.30
C LEU A 170 -13.27 7.77 -0.84
N PRO A 171 -12.96 8.13 -2.11
CA PRO A 171 -13.40 7.35 -3.29
C PRO A 171 -12.80 5.94 -3.34
N MET A 172 -11.68 5.71 -2.65
CA MET A 172 -11.00 4.42 -2.59
C MET A 172 -11.66 3.42 -1.62
N VAL A 173 -12.47 3.89 -0.66
CA VAL A 173 -13.10 3.03 0.35
C VAL A 173 -14.28 2.29 -0.27
N ARG A 174 -14.32 0.96 -0.10
CA ARG A 174 -15.37 0.07 -0.59
C ARG A 174 -15.95 -0.78 0.54
N LEU A 175 -17.22 -1.17 0.41
CA LEU A 175 -17.91 -2.09 1.32
C LEU A 175 -17.58 -3.56 1.00
#